data_fa66ea4a130b3b4ec9ba3e1bf909cc8d
#
_entry.id   fa66ea4a130b3b4ec9ba3e1bf909cc8d
#
_cell.length_a   1.000
_cell.length_b   1.000
_cell.length_c   1.000
_cell.angle_alpha   90.00
_cell.angle_beta   90.00
_cell.angle_gamma   90.00
#
_symmetry.space_group_name_H-M   'P 1'
#
loop_
_entity.id
_entity.type
_entity.pdbx_description
1 polymer ?
#
loop_
_entity_poly.entity_id
_entity_poly.type
_entity_poly.pdbx_seq_one_letter_code
_entity_poly.pdbx_strand_id
1 'polypeptide(L)'
;MSSAASKPQGSARLGLTLRQVLVEPRRGFASATKVAERRARAGNRRAEGWTPYLLAALGGAAVMSLWLKLAGLAELRHVPVAAFRWPNLIAALLIGALLGLGSHALWSRAGPSIIGLLHGESSARDCRIVWGAAALPQAIGLATLLPLDLLLVGFKIYATDNLGDSVVTAWAAFSLAVALALAVWSVYLLIRGIETTAQLPSRRAAVVAAGAAACIAAPTILLFAGLSLMAERL
;
A
#
# COMPACT_ATOMS: atom_id res chain seq x y z
N MET A 1 34.67 34.68 -9.48
CA MET A 1 33.26 34.47 -9.11
C MET A 1 32.98 32.97 -9.15
N SER A 2 33.05 32.32 -8.00
CA SER A 2 32.91 30.85 -7.87
C SER A 2 31.42 30.54 -7.68
N SER A 3 30.79 29.90 -8.69
CA SER A 3 29.45 29.35 -8.62
C SER A 3 29.48 28.07 -7.78
N ALA A 4 29.12 28.15 -6.50
CA ALA A 4 28.92 27.00 -5.67
C ALA A 4 27.67 26.26 -6.15
N ALA A 5 27.86 25.14 -6.84
CA ALA A 5 26.81 24.23 -7.23
C ALA A 5 26.07 23.72 -5.98
N SER A 6 24.85 24.17 -5.78
CA SER A 6 23.97 23.73 -4.71
C SER A 6 23.65 22.23 -4.88
N LYS A 7 24.23 21.41 -4.02
CA LYS A 7 23.93 19.96 -3.92
C LYS A 7 22.44 19.73 -3.77
N PRO A 8 21.90 18.65 -4.36
CA PRO A 8 20.49 18.29 -4.25
C PRO A 8 20.16 17.83 -2.81
N GLN A 9 19.81 18.78 -1.95
CA GLN A 9 19.38 18.50 -0.57
C GLN A 9 18.00 17.80 -0.46
N GLY A 10 17.33 17.56 -1.58
CA GLY A 10 15.96 17.04 -1.59
C GLY A 10 15.83 15.56 -1.24
N SER A 11 16.72 14.71 -1.73
CA SER A 11 16.61 13.25 -1.60
C SER A 11 16.96 12.73 -0.19
N ALA A 12 17.98 13.30 0.42
CA ALA A 12 18.40 12.90 1.77
C ALA A 12 17.34 13.22 2.84
N ARG A 13 16.63 14.35 2.69
CA ARG A 13 15.55 14.74 3.63
C ARG A 13 14.31 13.86 3.49
N LEU A 14 14.01 13.34 2.30
CA LEU A 14 12.86 12.48 2.07
C LEU A 14 13.06 11.10 2.69
N GLY A 15 14.26 10.53 2.54
CA GLY A 15 14.62 9.25 3.17
C GLY A 15 14.57 9.30 4.70
N LEU A 16 15.01 10.40 5.31
CA LEU A 16 14.92 10.62 6.76
C LEU A 16 13.45 10.64 7.24
N THR A 17 12.57 11.31 6.50
CA THR A 17 11.13 11.40 6.84
C THR A 17 10.44 10.04 6.74
N LEU A 18 10.73 9.23 5.72
CA LEU A 18 10.16 7.89 5.58
C LEU A 18 10.63 6.94 6.69
N ARG A 19 11.92 6.98 7.04
CA ARG A 19 12.43 6.23 8.19
C ARG A 19 11.74 6.64 9.50
N GLN A 20 11.53 7.94 9.71
CA GLN A 20 10.82 8.44 10.89
C GLN A 20 9.35 7.96 10.94
N VAL A 21 8.67 7.89 9.80
CA VAL A 21 7.30 7.34 9.74
C VAL A 21 7.25 5.89 10.21
N LEU A 22 8.26 5.08 9.88
CA LEU A 22 8.31 3.69 10.31
C LEU A 22 8.61 3.52 11.80
N VAL A 23 9.54 4.31 12.34
CA VAL A 23 10.05 4.14 13.71
C VAL A 23 9.26 4.99 14.72
N GLU A 24 8.97 6.23 14.36
CA GLU A 24 8.24 7.21 15.20
C GLU A 24 7.09 7.84 14.40
N PRO A 25 5.99 7.11 14.14
CA PRO A 25 4.95 7.53 13.19
C PRO A 25 4.42 8.94 13.44
N ARG A 26 4.12 9.29 14.69
CA ARG A 26 3.61 10.62 15.04
C ARG A 26 4.56 11.75 14.62
N ARG A 27 5.85 11.62 14.91
CA ARG A 27 6.88 12.61 14.53
C ARG A 27 7.11 12.62 13.03
N GLY A 28 7.11 11.44 12.41
CA GLY A 28 7.27 11.28 10.96
C GLY A 28 6.16 11.96 10.18
N PHE A 29 4.90 11.73 10.54
CA PHE A 29 3.76 12.37 9.89
C PHE A 29 3.73 13.89 10.13
N ALA A 30 3.96 14.35 11.36
CA ALA A 30 4.04 15.78 11.67
C ALA A 30 5.16 16.49 10.90
N SER A 31 6.30 15.83 10.66
CA SER A 31 7.38 16.40 9.86
C SER A 31 7.05 16.41 8.36
N ALA A 32 6.42 15.35 7.85
CA ALA A 32 6.02 15.25 6.45
C ALA A 32 5.01 16.34 6.04
N THR A 33 3.99 16.57 6.87
CA THR A 33 2.99 17.63 6.63
C THR A 33 3.61 19.02 6.68
N LYS A 34 4.46 19.31 7.67
CA LYS A 34 5.20 20.60 7.76
C LYS A 34 6.09 20.86 6.54
N VAL A 35 6.77 19.82 6.02
CA VAL A 35 7.59 19.95 4.81
C VAL A 35 6.71 20.24 3.59
N ALA A 36 5.57 19.56 3.46
CA ALA A 36 4.63 19.78 2.37
C ALA A 36 4.01 21.21 2.43
N GLU A 37 3.65 21.69 3.61
CA GLU A 37 3.16 23.05 3.80
C GLU A 37 4.18 24.11 3.40
N ARG A 38 5.45 23.97 3.83
CA ARG A 38 6.53 24.90 3.46
C ARG A 38 6.71 24.97 1.95
N ARG A 39 6.68 23.83 1.26
CA ARG A 39 6.78 23.76 -0.20
C ARG A 39 5.59 24.41 -0.89
N ALA A 40 4.39 24.24 -0.34
CA ALA A 40 3.18 24.87 -0.87
C ALA A 40 3.22 26.39 -0.74
N ARG A 41 3.66 26.90 0.42
CA ARG A 41 3.84 28.35 0.66
C ARG A 41 4.90 28.95 -0.29
N ALA A 42 5.89 28.16 -0.69
CA ALA A 42 6.89 28.56 -1.69
C ALA A 42 6.38 28.49 -3.15
N GLY A 43 5.07 28.34 -3.38
CA GLY A 43 4.46 28.33 -4.71
C GLY A 43 4.61 27.01 -5.47
N ASN A 44 5.15 25.96 -4.85
CA ASN A 44 5.26 24.66 -5.50
C ASN A 44 3.92 23.93 -5.49
N ARG A 45 3.20 23.95 -6.62
CA ARG A 45 1.90 23.29 -6.78
C ARG A 45 1.95 21.77 -6.54
N ARG A 46 3.11 21.12 -6.69
CA ARG A 46 3.35 19.69 -6.38
C ARG A 46 4.17 19.53 -5.10
N ALA A 47 3.75 20.22 -4.05
CA ALA A 47 4.46 20.23 -2.75
C ALA A 47 4.71 18.83 -2.15
N GLU A 48 3.85 17.87 -2.46
CA GLU A 48 3.90 16.49 -1.98
C GLU A 48 4.92 15.63 -2.75
N GLY A 49 5.23 16.01 -4.01
CA GLY A 49 6.04 15.20 -4.91
C GLY A 49 5.32 13.94 -5.40
N TRP A 50 6.06 13.02 -6.03
CA TRP A 50 5.53 11.76 -6.57
C TRP A 50 5.53 10.62 -5.54
N THR A 51 6.20 10.78 -4.42
CA THR A 51 6.41 9.70 -3.43
C THR A 51 5.11 9.08 -2.90
N PRO A 52 4.08 9.84 -2.48
CA PRO A 52 2.82 9.24 -2.02
C PRO A 52 2.12 8.39 -3.08
N TYR A 53 2.17 8.81 -4.33
CA TYR A 53 1.58 8.07 -5.45
C TYR A 53 2.34 6.79 -5.76
N LEU A 54 3.68 6.85 -5.77
CA LEU A 54 4.52 5.68 -5.97
C LEU A 54 4.30 4.64 -4.87
N LEU A 55 4.28 5.07 -3.60
CA LEU A 55 4.02 4.18 -2.46
C LEU A 55 2.61 3.58 -2.52
N ALA A 56 1.60 4.35 -2.92
CA ALA A 56 0.25 3.84 -3.11
C ALA A 56 0.17 2.78 -4.22
N ALA A 57 0.86 3.01 -5.35
CA ALA A 57 0.94 2.04 -6.44
C ALA A 57 1.65 0.74 -6.00
N LEU A 58 2.81 0.85 -5.35
CA LEU A 58 3.55 -0.30 -4.83
C LEU A 58 2.76 -1.05 -3.75
N GLY A 59 2.07 -0.32 -2.86
CA GLY A 59 1.19 -0.91 -1.85
C GLY A 59 0.03 -1.68 -2.48
N GLY A 60 -0.59 -1.16 -3.52
CA GLY A 60 -1.64 -1.86 -4.26
C GLY A 60 -1.12 -3.12 -4.96
N ALA A 61 0.06 -3.07 -5.58
CA ALA A 61 0.72 -4.24 -6.16
C ALA A 61 1.05 -5.30 -5.10
N ALA A 62 1.48 -4.87 -3.90
CA ALA A 62 1.73 -5.77 -2.77
C ALA A 62 0.46 -6.49 -2.30
N VAL A 63 -0.65 -5.75 -2.18
CA VAL A 63 -1.95 -6.32 -1.83
C VAL A 63 -2.39 -7.33 -2.90
N MET A 64 -2.18 -7.05 -4.18
CA MET A 64 -2.48 -8.00 -5.26
C MET A 64 -1.61 -9.27 -5.16
N SER A 65 -0.31 -9.14 -4.90
CA SER A 65 0.57 -10.28 -4.66
C SER A 65 0.10 -11.12 -3.46
N LEU A 66 -0.32 -10.48 -2.37
CA LEU A 66 -0.91 -11.15 -1.20
C LEU A 66 -2.17 -11.93 -1.57
N TRP A 67 -3.08 -11.33 -2.34
CA TRP A 67 -4.30 -11.98 -2.83
C TRP A 67 -4.01 -13.20 -3.69
N LEU A 68 -3.05 -13.12 -4.59
CA LEU A 68 -2.65 -14.26 -5.42
C LEU A 68 -2.13 -15.44 -4.57
N LYS A 69 -1.33 -15.15 -3.52
CA LYS A 69 -0.85 -16.15 -2.57
C LYS A 69 -1.99 -16.79 -1.78
N LEU A 70 -2.91 -15.96 -1.28
CA LEU A 70 -4.09 -16.43 -0.56
C LEU A 70 -4.97 -17.33 -1.45
N ALA A 71 -5.19 -16.92 -2.71
CA ALA A 71 -5.97 -17.69 -3.65
C ALA A 71 -5.31 -19.05 -3.98
N GLY A 72 -3.97 -19.08 -4.09
CA GLY A 72 -3.21 -20.31 -4.27
C GLY A 72 -3.31 -21.26 -3.07
N LEU A 73 -3.14 -20.72 -1.84
CA LEU A 73 -3.19 -21.54 -0.61
C LEU A 73 -4.60 -22.00 -0.24
N ALA A 74 -5.63 -21.22 -0.55
CA ALA A 74 -7.02 -21.53 -0.23
C ALA A 74 -7.71 -22.40 -1.27
N GLU A 75 -6.99 -22.90 -2.27
CA GLU A 75 -7.55 -23.67 -3.40
C GLU A 75 -8.76 -23.00 -4.09
N LEU A 76 -8.87 -21.66 -3.92
CA LEU A 76 -9.99 -20.89 -4.46
C LEU A 76 -10.02 -20.90 -5.99
N ARG A 77 -8.93 -21.32 -6.64
CA ARG A 77 -8.81 -21.52 -8.08
C ARG A 77 -7.88 -22.69 -8.36
N HIS A 78 -8.30 -23.64 -9.16
CA HIS A 78 -7.42 -24.64 -9.74
C HIS A 78 -6.58 -24.01 -10.86
N VAL A 79 -5.55 -23.25 -10.49
CA VAL A 79 -4.61 -22.65 -11.45
C VAL A 79 -3.39 -23.54 -11.50
N PRO A 80 -3.18 -24.29 -12.60
CA PRO A 80 -1.98 -25.11 -12.76
C PRO A 80 -0.73 -24.21 -12.85
N VAL A 81 0.40 -24.67 -12.33
CA VAL A 81 1.69 -23.93 -12.39
C VAL A 81 2.01 -23.46 -13.80
N ALA A 82 1.71 -24.31 -14.80
CA ALA A 82 1.96 -24.03 -16.21
C ALA A 82 1.20 -22.80 -16.74
N ALA A 83 0.05 -22.46 -16.14
CA ALA A 83 -0.73 -21.28 -16.52
C ALA A 83 -0.20 -19.98 -15.88
N PHE A 84 0.59 -20.07 -14.78
CA PHE A 84 1.12 -18.90 -14.11
C PHE A 84 2.50 -18.54 -14.66
N ARG A 85 2.53 -17.57 -15.58
CA ARG A 85 3.74 -17.09 -16.27
C ARG A 85 3.99 -15.63 -15.96
N TRP A 86 5.20 -15.14 -16.27
CA TRP A 86 5.60 -13.74 -16.11
C TRP A 86 4.56 -12.72 -16.59
N PRO A 87 3.93 -12.84 -17.76
CA PRO A 87 2.93 -11.88 -18.20
C PRO A 87 1.75 -11.76 -17.24
N ASN A 88 1.27 -12.88 -16.69
CA ASN A 88 0.14 -12.90 -15.77
C ASN A 88 0.49 -12.25 -14.42
N LEU A 89 1.70 -12.50 -13.90
CA LEU A 89 2.17 -11.86 -12.68
C LEU A 89 2.32 -10.35 -12.90
N ILE A 90 2.95 -9.93 -14.00
CA ILE A 90 3.12 -8.51 -14.32
C ILE A 90 1.76 -7.84 -14.48
N ALA A 91 0.83 -8.45 -15.22
CA ALA A 91 -0.52 -7.92 -15.38
C ALA A 91 -1.24 -7.76 -14.03
N ALA A 92 -1.15 -8.77 -13.16
CA ALA A 92 -1.75 -8.71 -11.82
C ALA A 92 -1.14 -7.60 -10.97
N LEU A 93 0.19 -7.45 -10.95
CA LEU A 93 0.86 -6.37 -10.22
C LEU A 93 0.50 -4.98 -10.77
N LEU A 94 0.37 -4.85 -12.10
CA LEU A 94 -0.08 -3.59 -12.72
C LEU A 94 -1.53 -3.25 -12.34
N ILE A 95 -2.43 -4.23 -12.37
CA ILE A 95 -3.81 -4.06 -11.89
C ILE A 95 -3.80 -3.63 -10.42
N GLY A 96 -3.02 -4.30 -9.58
CA GLY A 96 -2.86 -3.93 -8.18
C GLY A 96 -2.34 -2.50 -8.00
N ALA A 97 -1.34 -2.09 -8.79
CA ALA A 97 -0.81 -0.73 -8.76
C ALA A 97 -1.87 0.31 -9.16
N LEU A 98 -2.67 0.03 -10.20
CA LEU A 98 -3.78 0.90 -10.63
C LEU A 98 -4.86 1.00 -9.56
N LEU A 99 -5.22 -0.11 -8.91
CA LEU A 99 -6.15 -0.12 -7.77
C LEU A 99 -5.61 0.68 -6.59
N GLY A 100 -4.31 0.57 -6.29
CA GLY A 100 -3.64 1.36 -5.27
C GLY A 100 -3.70 2.86 -5.57
N LEU A 101 -3.46 3.27 -6.80
CA LEU A 101 -3.59 4.67 -7.24
C LEU A 101 -5.05 5.15 -7.19
N GLY A 102 -5.99 4.32 -7.63
CA GLY A 102 -7.43 4.60 -7.57
C GLY A 102 -7.89 4.81 -6.11
N SER A 103 -7.48 3.93 -5.22
CA SER A 103 -7.75 4.02 -3.77
C SER A 103 -7.16 5.30 -3.17
N HIS A 104 -5.93 5.65 -3.55
CA HIS A 104 -5.28 6.89 -3.13
C HIS A 104 -6.04 8.14 -3.61
N ALA A 105 -6.48 8.14 -4.87
CA ALA A 105 -7.27 9.22 -5.43
C ALA A 105 -8.65 9.35 -4.74
N LEU A 106 -9.32 8.23 -4.50
CA LEU A 106 -10.59 8.17 -3.80
C LEU A 106 -10.45 8.71 -2.38
N TRP A 107 -9.47 8.20 -1.63
CA TRP A 107 -9.19 8.65 -0.26
C TRP A 107 -8.85 10.14 -0.19
N SER A 108 -8.08 10.65 -1.14
CA SER A 108 -7.73 12.07 -1.16
C SER A 108 -8.93 12.99 -1.32
N ARG A 109 -10.01 12.51 -1.93
CA ARG A 109 -11.26 13.27 -2.13
C ARG A 109 -12.26 13.06 -1.00
N ALA A 110 -12.48 11.81 -0.60
CA ALA A 110 -13.48 11.43 0.40
C ALA A 110 -12.97 11.61 1.83
N GLY A 111 -11.66 11.42 2.07
CA GLY A 111 -11.06 11.44 3.39
C GLY A 111 -11.33 12.71 4.19
N PRO A 112 -11.15 13.92 3.64
CA PRO A 112 -11.46 15.16 4.36
C PRO A 112 -12.90 15.23 4.84
N SER A 113 -13.86 14.81 4.00
CA SER A 113 -15.29 14.80 4.37
C SER A 113 -15.58 13.79 5.47
N ILE A 114 -15.02 12.57 5.37
CA ILE A 114 -15.20 11.53 6.39
C ILE A 114 -14.58 11.96 7.73
N ILE A 115 -13.40 12.57 7.69
CA ILE A 115 -12.73 13.11 8.89
C ILE A 115 -13.54 14.25 9.50
N GLY A 116 -14.11 15.14 8.67
CA GLY A 116 -14.96 16.24 9.09
C GLY A 116 -16.25 15.77 9.80
N LEU A 117 -16.86 14.66 9.38
CA LEU A 117 -18.01 14.05 10.06
C LEU A 117 -17.69 13.64 11.51
N LEU A 118 -16.44 13.38 11.82
CA LEU A 118 -15.97 13.02 13.17
C LEU A 118 -15.34 14.21 13.93
N HIS A 119 -15.56 15.43 13.43
CA HIS A 119 -15.07 16.68 14.01
C HIS A 119 -13.53 16.82 13.96
N GLY A 120 -12.89 16.18 12.97
CA GLY A 120 -11.48 16.36 12.68
C GLY A 120 -11.27 17.35 11.54
N GLU A 121 -10.07 17.94 11.47
CA GLU A 121 -9.67 18.81 10.38
C GLU A 121 -8.56 18.14 9.57
N SER A 122 -8.78 17.98 8.25
CA SER A 122 -7.76 17.44 7.37
C SER A 122 -7.93 17.98 5.95
N SER A 123 -6.83 18.19 5.27
CA SER A 123 -6.83 18.56 3.87
C SER A 123 -6.69 17.33 2.95
N ALA A 124 -7.11 17.45 1.70
CA ALA A 124 -6.87 16.42 0.68
C ALA A 124 -5.38 16.06 0.54
N ARG A 125 -4.49 17.03 0.81
CA ARG A 125 -3.04 16.84 0.82
C ARG A 125 -2.61 15.93 1.96
N ASP A 126 -3.10 16.19 3.19
CA ASP A 126 -2.74 15.39 4.35
C ASP A 126 -3.23 13.96 4.19
N CYS A 127 -4.43 13.78 3.65
CA CYS A 127 -4.96 12.46 3.30
C CYS A 127 -4.07 11.72 2.30
N ARG A 128 -3.52 12.41 1.27
CA ARG A 128 -2.58 11.80 0.31
C ARG A 128 -1.27 11.38 0.95
N ILE A 129 -0.70 12.24 1.80
CA ILE A 129 0.56 11.96 2.50
C ILE A 129 0.37 10.76 3.43
N VAL A 130 -0.69 10.78 4.23
CA VAL A 130 -0.99 9.71 5.20
C VAL A 130 -1.19 8.37 4.48
N TRP A 131 -2.01 8.35 3.43
CA TRP A 131 -2.28 7.13 2.68
C TRP A 131 -1.03 6.55 2.01
N GLY A 132 -0.28 7.38 1.31
CA GLY A 132 0.96 6.95 0.65
C GLY A 132 2.00 6.45 1.66
N ALA A 133 2.20 7.18 2.77
CA ALA A 133 3.16 6.77 3.79
C ALA A 133 2.72 5.50 4.54
N ALA A 134 1.41 5.29 4.75
CA ALA A 134 0.87 4.06 5.33
C ALA A 134 1.10 2.83 4.43
N ALA A 135 1.22 3.00 3.11
CA ALA A 135 1.53 1.93 2.18
C ALA A 135 3.03 1.50 2.18
N LEU A 136 3.90 2.24 2.88
CA LEU A 136 5.34 1.98 2.90
C LEU A 136 5.73 0.56 3.34
N PRO A 137 5.17 -0.04 4.42
CA PRO A 137 5.50 -1.42 4.78
C PRO A 137 5.15 -2.41 3.67
N GLN A 138 4.02 -2.21 2.99
CA GLN A 138 3.60 -3.04 1.86
C GLN A 138 4.57 -2.91 0.67
N ALA A 139 5.02 -1.69 0.36
CA ALA A 139 5.99 -1.46 -0.69
C ALA A 139 7.34 -2.13 -0.39
N ILE A 140 7.80 -2.10 0.87
CA ILE A 140 9.00 -2.83 1.33
C ILE A 140 8.77 -4.33 1.20
N GLY A 141 7.61 -4.83 1.64
CA GLY A 141 7.22 -6.24 1.51
C GLY A 141 7.25 -6.72 0.07
N LEU A 142 6.68 -5.94 -0.86
CA LEU A 142 6.73 -6.27 -2.28
C LEU A 142 8.17 -6.35 -2.80
N ALA A 143 9.00 -5.35 -2.46
CA ALA A 143 10.37 -5.27 -2.94
C ALA A 143 11.28 -6.38 -2.37
N THR A 144 10.94 -6.94 -1.21
CA THR A 144 11.73 -7.99 -0.54
C THR A 144 11.14 -9.38 -0.72
N LEU A 145 9.85 -9.57 -0.43
CA LEU A 145 9.23 -10.89 -0.48
C LEU A 145 9.04 -11.39 -1.90
N LEU A 146 8.62 -10.53 -2.86
CA LEU A 146 8.38 -10.98 -4.22
C LEU A 146 9.64 -11.59 -4.89
N PRO A 147 10.82 -10.94 -4.84
CA PRO A 147 12.04 -11.56 -5.37
C PRO A 147 12.43 -12.83 -4.62
N LEU A 148 12.28 -12.89 -3.29
CA LEU A 148 12.58 -14.07 -2.50
C LEU A 148 11.63 -15.23 -2.83
N ASP A 149 10.35 -14.97 -2.97
CA ASP A 149 9.34 -15.96 -3.37
C ASP A 149 9.69 -16.59 -4.72
N LEU A 150 10.01 -15.73 -5.70
CA LEU A 150 10.37 -16.19 -7.05
C LEU A 150 11.71 -16.91 -7.09
N LEU A 151 12.68 -16.51 -6.26
CA LEU A 151 13.99 -17.14 -6.18
C LEU A 151 13.95 -18.51 -5.52
N LEU A 152 13.19 -18.66 -4.43
CA LEU A 152 13.17 -19.86 -3.61
C LEU A 152 12.19 -20.91 -4.12
N VAL A 153 11.03 -20.49 -4.57
CA VAL A 153 9.91 -21.39 -4.90
C VAL A 153 9.40 -21.19 -6.32
N GLY A 154 9.76 -20.08 -6.96
CA GLY A 154 9.30 -19.74 -8.29
C GLY A 154 7.79 -19.45 -8.32
N PHE A 155 7.16 -19.71 -9.47
CA PHE A 155 5.72 -19.50 -9.63
C PHE A 155 4.85 -20.49 -8.86
N LYS A 156 5.45 -21.55 -8.29
CA LYS A 156 4.74 -22.52 -7.47
C LYS A 156 4.00 -21.90 -6.29
N ILE A 157 4.50 -20.76 -5.76
CA ILE A 157 3.86 -20.05 -4.64
C ILE A 157 2.45 -19.52 -4.96
N TYR A 158 2.13 -19.37 -6.24
CA TYR A 158 0.85 -18.84 -6.72
C TYR A 158 -0.05 -19.94 -7.32
N ALA A 159 0.38 -21.19 -7.31
CA ALA A 159 -0.32 -22.31 -7.92
C ALA A 159 -0.84 -23.29 -6.86
N THR A 160 -1.95 -23.96 -7.17
CA THR A 160 -2.60 -24.90 -6.26
C THR A 160 -2.02 -26.32 -6.33
N ASP A 161 -1.36 -26.68 -7.43
CA ASP A 161 -0.89 -28.05 -7.68
C ASP A 161 0.27 -28.52 -6.78
N ASN A 162 0.75 -27.68 -5.86
CA ASN A 162 1.98 -27.91 -5.10
C ASN A 162 1.80 -28.03 -3.59
N LEU A 163 0.57 -28.16 -3.11
CA LEU A 163 0.30 -28.37 -1.67
C LEU A 163 0.88 -29.68 -1.12
N GLY A 164 1.31 -30.60 -1.98
CA GLY A 164 2.05 -31.81 -1.60
C GLY A 164 3.54 -31.61 -1.34
N ASP A 165 4.13 -30.47 -1.76
CA ASP A 165 5.53 -30.12 -1.49
C ASP A 165 5.62 -29.34 -0.16
N SER A 166 6.09 -30.01 0.88
CA SER A 166 6.17 -29.45 2.24
C SER A 166 7.04 -28.18 2.32
N VAL A 167 8.08 -28.07 1.50
CA VAL A 167 8.97 -26.90 1.47
C VAL A 167 8.26 -25.71 0.87
N VAL A 168 7.56 -25.92 -0.25
CA VAL A 168 6.76 -24.87 -0.91
C VAL A 168 5.67 -24.36 0.01
N THR A 169 4.93 -25.26 0.65
CA THR A 169 3.84 -24.93 1.57
C THR A 169 4.35 -24.17 2.80
N ALA A 170 5.45 -24.62 3.40
CA ALA A 170 6.04 -23.95 4.57
C ALA A 170 6.54 -22.53 4.21
N TRP A 171 7.21 -22.36 3.06
CA TRP A 171 7.64 -21.05 2.60
C TRP A 171 6.46 -20.14 2.28
N ALA A 172 5.44 -20.65 1.59
CA ALA A 172 4.24 -19.89 1.26
C ALA A 172 3.52 -19.40 2.51
N ALA A 173 3.37 -20.26 3.52
CA ALA A 173 2.78 -19.89 4.82
C ALA A 173 3.61 -18.82 5.54
N PHE A 174 4.95 -18.96 5.57
CA PHE A 174 5.84 -17.95 6.15
C PHE A 174 5.75 -16.60 5.43
N SER A 175 5.89 -16.61 4.10
CA SER A 175 5.80 -15.40 3.27
C SER A 175 4.45 -14.70 3.42
N LEU A 176 3.35 -15.49 3.50
CA LEU A 176 2.01 -14.98 3.77
C LEU A 176 1.92 -14.34 5.16
N ALA A 177 2.43 -15.00 6.19
CA ALA A 177 2.41 -14.46 7.56
C ALA A 177 3.16 -13.12 7.65
N VAL A 178 4.33 -13.01 7.00
CA VAL A 178 5.09 -11.75 6.93
C VAL A 178 4.30 -10.68 6.17
N ALA A 179 3.69 -11.00 5.03
CA ALA A 179 2.90 -10.07 4.25
C ALA A 179 1.67 -9.56 5.04
N LEU A 180 1.00 -10.43 5.81
CA LEU A 180 -0.09 -10.06 6.70
C LEU A 180 0.39 -9.16 7.85
N ALA A 181 1.54 -9.45 8.45
CA ALA A 181 2.12 -8.59 9.50
C ALA A 181 2.41 -7.18 8.95
N LEU A 182 2.93 -7.08 7.72
CA LEU A 182 3.15 -5.79 7.06
C LEU A 182 1.82 -5.08 6.73
N ALA A 183 0.75 -5.82 6.40
CA ALA A 183 -0.57 -5.26 6.20
C ALA A 183 -1.14 -4.67 7.49
N VAL A 184 -1.03 -5.40 8.60
CA VAL A 184 -1.42 -4.90 9.94
C VAL A 184 -0.61 -3.66 10.31
N TRP A 185 0.69 -3.65 10.02
CA TRP A 185 1.53 -2.47 10.25
C TRP A 185 1.09 -1.27 9.41
N SER A 186 0.71 -1.49 8.15
CA SER A 186 0.18 -0.43 7.28
C SER A 186 -1.10 0.17 7.86
N VAL A 187 -2.02 -0.64 8.37
CA VAL A 187 -3.24 -0.16 9.05
C VAL A 187 -2.89 0.63 10.31
N TYR A 188 -1.94 0.16 11.11
CA TYR A 188 -1.45 0.90 12.28
C TYR A 188 -0.89 2.27 11.89
N LEU A 189 -0.06 2.36 10.83
CA LEU A 189 0.48 3.62 10.34
C LEU A 189 -0.63 4.54 9.82
N LEU A 190 -1.64 3.99 9.16
CA LEU A 190 -2.80 4.76 8.69
C LEU A 190 -3.54 5.42 9.87
N ILE A 191 -3.83 4.64 10.92
CA ILE A 191 -4.47 5.16 12.14
C ILE A 191 -3.63 6.27 12.76
N ARG A 192 -2.30 6.04 12.94
CA ARG A 192 -1.38 7.05 13.52
C ARG A 192 -1.23 8.28 12.65
N GLY A 193 -1.26 8.12 11.35
CA GLY A 193 -1.25 9.23 10.40
C GLY A 193 -2.49 10.10 10.53
N ILE A 194 -3.69 9.50 10.53
CA ILE A 194 -4.96 10.20 10.70
C ILE A 194 -5.02 10.89 12.08
N GLU A 195 -4.65 10.19 13.15
CA GLU A 195 -4.57 10.74 14.52
C GLU A 195 -3.73 12.02 14.56
N THR A 196 -2.56 11.98 13.92
CA THR A 196 -1.60 13.10 13.96
C THR A 196 -2.01 14.27 13.07
N THR A 197 -2.52 13.99 11.87
CA THR A 197 -2.84 15.04 10.89
C THR A 197 -4.21 15.65 11.12
N ALA A 198 -5.20 14.86 11.54
CA ALA A 198 -6.56 15.31 11.77
C ALA A 198 -6.85 15.67 13.25
N GLN A 199 -5.85 15.53 14.13
CA GLN A 199 -5.97 15.78 15.59
C GLN A 199 -7.15 15.00 16.24
N LEU A 200 -7.45 13.82 15.71
CA LEU A 200 -8.49 12.95 16.23
C LEU A 200 -7.97 12.03 17.33
N PRO A 201 -8.79 11.69 18.34
CA PRO A 201 -8.44 10.64 19.29
C PRO A 201 -8.32 9.29 18.57
N SER A 202 -7.44 8.41 19.07
CA SER A 202 -7.11 7.11 18.43
C SER A 202 -8.33 6.28 18.04
N ARG A 203 -9.38 6.27 18.88
CA ARG A 203 -10.63 5.54 18.59
C ARG A 203 -11.34 6.06 17.35
N ARG A 204 -11.47 7.39 17.19
CA ARG A 204 -12.10 7.98 16.00
C ARG A 204 -11.21 7.81 14.76
N ALA A 205 -9.90 7.97 14.92
CA ALA A 205 -8.94 7.69 13.83
C ALA A 205 -9.03 6.24 13.35
N ALA A 206 -9.21 5.26 14.26
CA ALA A 206 -9.41 3.87 13.90
C ALA A 206 -10.73 3.63 13.14
N VAL A 207 -11.82 4.30 13.53
CA VAL A 207 -13.10 4.23 12.79
C VAL A 207 -12.95 4.79 11.37
N VAL A 208 -12.25 5.93 11.22
CA VAL A 208 -11.95 6.52 9.90
C VAL A 208 -11.12 5.54 9.05
N ALA A 209 -10.07 4.95 9.64
CA ALA A 209 -9.21 4.00 8.96
C ALA A 209 -9.96 2.72 8.55
N ALA A 210 -10.84 2.20 9.41
CA ALA A 210 -11.69 1.06 9.10
C ALA A 210 -12.68 1.37 7.98
N GLY A 211 -13.33 2.55 8.02
CA GLY A 211 -14.20 3.02 6.95
C GLY A 211 -13.47 3.17 5.62
N ALA A 212 -12.26 3.74 5.65
CA ALA A 212 -11.41 3.85 4.46
C ALA A 212 -11.05 2.48 3.89
N ALA A 213 -10.64 1.54 4.74
CA ALA A 213 -10.32 0.17 4.34
C ALA A 213 -11.54 -0.55 3.75
N ALA A 214 -12.72 -0.40 4.35
CA ALA A 214 -13.97 -0.97 3.85
C ALA A 214 -14.37 -0.38 2.50
N CYS A 215 -14.29 0.94 2.33
CA CYS A 215 -14.59 1.61 1.06
C CYS A 215 -13.68 1.18 -0.10
N ILE A 216 -12.48 0.69 0.21
CA ILE A 216 -11.53 0.22 -0.79
C ILE A 216 -11.65 -1.28 -1.01
N ALA A 217 -11.82 -2.05 0.07
CA ALA A 217 -11.97 -3.50 -0.01
C ALA A 217 -13.25 -3.91 -0.74
N ALA A 218 -14.37 -3.23 -0.48
CA ALA A 218 -15.65 -3.58 -1.07
C ALA A 218 -15.66 -3.55 -2.61
N PRO A 219 -15.24 -2.48 -3.32
CA PRO A 219 -15.15 -2.48 -4.77
C PRO A 219 -14.18 -3.52 -5.31
N THR A 220 -13.08 -3.75 -4.60
CA THR A 220 -12.07 -4.74 -4.99
C THR A 220 -12.64 -6.14 -4.92
N ILE A 221 -13.32 -6.50 -3.83
CA ILE A 221 -13.99 -7.80 -3.66
C ILE A 221 -15.09 -7.99 -4.72
N LEU A 222 -15.92 -6.96 -4.95
CA LEU A 222 -16.98 -7.02 -5.97
C LEU A 222 -16.42 -7.20 -7.38
N LEU A 223 -15.33 -6.51 -7.71
CA LEU A 223 -14.65 -6.68 -9.00
C LEU A 223 -14.16 -8.13 -9.18
N PHE A 224 -13.49 -8.68 -8.16
CA PHE A 224 -12.97 -10.05 -8.23
C PHE A 224 -14.09 -11.10 -8.25
N ALA A 225 -15.14 -10.92 -7.46
CA ALA A 225 -16.32 -11.78 -7.51
C ALA A 225 -17.00 -11.74 -8.88
N GLY A 226 -17.16 -10.55 -9.46
CA GLY A 226 -17.73 -10.38 -10.79
C GLY A 226 -16.88 -11.05 -11.89
N LEU A 227 -15.57 -10.87 -11.84
CA LEU A 227 -14.65 -11.51 -12.78
C LEU A 227 -14.64 -13.05 -12.64
N SER A 228 -14.77 -13.59 -11.42
CA SER A 228 -14.87 -15.02 -11.19
C SER A 228 -16.16 -15.60 -11.78
N LEU A 229 -17.29 -14.95 -11.54
CA LEU A 229 -18.58 -15.36 -12.11
C LEU A 229 -18.62 -15.29 -13.65
N MET A 230 -17.92 -14.34 -14.26
CA MET A 230 -17.78 -14.27 -15.70
C MET A 230 -16.91 -15.40 -16.26
N ALA A 231 -15.81 -15.73 -15.56
CA ALA A 231 -14.90 -16.81 -15.97
C ALA A 231 -15.54 -18.20 -15.91
N GLU A 232 -16.53 -18.42 -15.03
CA GLU A 232 -17.29 -19.67 -14.95
C GLU A 232 -18.34 -19.84 -16.07
N ARG A 233 -18.65 -18.75 -16.77
CA ARG A 233 -19.65 -18.76 -17.86
C ARG A 233 -19.04 -18.87 -19.27
N LEU A 234 -17.72 -18.76 -19.39
CA LEU A 234 -16.96 -18.86 -20.63
C LEU A 234 -16.28 -20.24 -20.74
#